data_eab83c3ce90f96b9f8fa1ad33b8b5fda
#
_entry.id   eab83c3ce90f96b9f8fa1ad33b8b5fda
#
_cell.length_a   1.000
_cell.length_b   1.000
_cell.length_c   1.000
_cell.angle_alpha   90.00
_cell.angle_beta   90.00
_cell.angle_gamma   90.00
#
_symmetry.space_group_name_H-M   'P 1'
#
loop_
_entity.id
_entity.type
_entity.pdbx_description
1 polymer ?
#
loop_
_entity_poly.entity_id
_entity_poly.type
_entity_poly.pdbx_seq_one_letter_code
_entity_poly.pdbx_strand_id
1 'polypeptide(L)'
;AYQGVGDPGAFLARRMAAWQAFYENRPLRAGALQRSQQGLQLYRSLRWGSLAQLHLLDGRQYRSLQACRTPGNADSGSVHTDRCPELFDPARSFLGREQEAWLGRQLQADSRHHPEAARWSVVAQTTLFTARRRPSGHQSTDSWDGYPAARQRLSQQIAEAAPHNSVLLGGDIHQNYVCAVPTLADRPPGAGNPVLASEFCTTSISSRSGTTQDKVDALRAHNPQVLLARCEERGYSLVDITPTTWRTQLRTVADPLRADSPVTTLAQFAVEDGKAGPVEIGCKPAMDAVRQ
;
A
#
# COMPACT_ATOMS: atom_id res chain seq x y z
N ALA A 1 6.95 -11.70 10.75
CA ALA A 1 6.31 -12.67 11.63
C ALA A 1 6.96 -14.05 11.52
N TYR A 2 6.91 -14.85 12.58
CA TYR A 2 7.28 -16.26 12.52
C TYR A 2 6.34 -17.00 11.58
N GLN A 3 6.89 -17.67 10.59
CA GLN A 3 6.10 -18.30 9.52
C GLN A 3 5.77 -19.79 9.85
N GLY A 4 6.04 -20.25 11.07
CA GLY A 4 5.80 -21.64 11.47
C GLY A 4 6.79 -22.65 10.89
N VAL A 5 7.99 -22.19 10.47
CA VAL A 5 9.07 -23.04 9.94
C VAL A 5 10.33 -22.83 10.76
N GLY A 6 10.96 -23.92 11.18
CA GLY A 6 12.16 -23.91 12.02
C GLY A 6 11.87 -23.71 13.51
N ASP A 7 12.94 -23.47 14.30
CA ASP A 7 12.85 -23.28 15.75
C ASP A 7 12.31 -21.89 16.10
N PRO A 8 11.21 -21.79 16.90
CA PRO A 8 10.64 -20.51 17.34
C PRO A 8 11.61 -19.64 18.15
N GLY A 9 12.47 -20.27 18.97
CA GLY A 9 13.45 -19.55 19.81
C GLY A 9 14.54 -18.90 18.95
N ALA A 10 15.11 -19.64 18.01
CA ALA A 10 16.08 -19.10 17.06
C ALA A 10 15.48 -18.00 16.19
N PHE A 11 14.21 -18.13 15.77
CA PHE A 11 13.50 -17.07 15.05
C PHE A 11 13.35 -15.80 15.89
N LEU A 12 12.96 -15.94 17.17
CA LEU A 12 12.82 -14.82 18.09
C LEU A 12 14.14 -14.08 18.28
N ALA A 13 15.24 -14.79 18.50
CA ALA A 13 16.58 -14.19 18.63
C ALA A 13 16.96 -13.41 17.37
N ARG A 14 16.76 -13.98 16.19
CA ARG A 14 17.00 -13.29 14.90
C ARG A 14 16.12 -12.05 14.72
N ARG A 15 14.86 -12.13 15.10
CA ARG A 15 13.92 -11.00 15.05
C ARG A 15 14.38 -9.87 15.97
N MET A 16 14.83 -10.17 17.17
CA MET A 16 15.35 -9.17 18.12
C MET A 16 16.60 -8.46 17.55
N ALA A 17 17.53 -9.22 16.98
CA ALA A 17 18.71 -8.66 16.34
C ALA A 17 18.35 -7.78 15.12
N ALA A 18 17.37 -8.18 14.32
CA ALA A 18 16.88 -7.40 13.19
C ALA A 18 16.21 -6.08 13.64
N TRP A 19 15.45 -6.09 14.73
CA TRP A 19 14.88 -4.86 15.31
C TRP A 19 15.94 -3.93 15.85
N GLN A 20 16.97 -4.46 16.51
CA GLN A 20 18.10 -3.67 16.96
C GLN A 20 18.80 -3.01 15.78
N ALA A 21 19.17 -3.77 14.75
CA ALA A 21 19.79 -3.25 13.55
C ALA A 21 18.91 -2.19 12.85
N PHE A 22 17.59 -2.41 12.77
CA PHE A 22 16.65 -1.43 12.22
C PHE A 22 16.67 -0.13 13.01
N TYR A 23 16.64 -0.20 14.33
CA TYR A 23 16.66 0.97 15.21
C TYR A 23 17.98 1.76 15.11
N GLU A 24 19.11 1.06 15.11
CA GLU A 24 20.46 1.65 15.08
C GLU A 24 20.78 2.30 13.71
N ASN A 25 20.23 1.76 12.61
CA ASN A 25 20.58 2.19 11.26
C ASN A 25 19.49 3.01 10.55
N ARG A 26 18.44 3.44 11.25
CA ARG A 26 17.37 4.30 10.71
C ARG A 26 17.31 5.62 11.46
N PRO A 27 17.06 6.75 10.75
CA PRO A 27 16.93 8.07 11.35
C PRO A 27 15.57 8.20 12.09
N LEU A 28 15.41 7.42 13.15
CA LEU A 28 14.19 7.38 13.95
C LEU A 28 14.31 8.29 15.16
N ARG A 29 13.25 9.03 15.47
CA ARG A 29 13.18 9.77 16.73
C ARG A 29 13.04 8.79 17.89
N ALA A 30 13.74 9.02 19.00
CA ALA A 30 13.72 8.12 20.16
C ALA A 30 12.32 7.78 20.69
N GLY A 31 11.36 8.71 20.63
CA GLY A 31 9.97 8.49 21.03
C GLY A 31 9.06 7.93 19.93
N ALA A 32 9.58 7.67 18.71
CA ALA A 32 8.74 7.25 17.57
C ALA A 32 8.37 5.77 17.58
N LEU A 33 9.04 4.98 18.41
CA LEU A 33 8.84 3.54 18.49
C LEU A 33 8.42 3.16 19.91
N GLN A 34 7.24 2.59 20.02
CA GLN A 34 6.78 2.02 21.29
C GLN A 34 7.31 0.60 21.44
N ARG A 35 7.89 0.30 22.59
CA ARG A 35 8.22 -1.06 22.98
C ARG A 35 6.95 -1.70 23.54
N SER A 36 6.44 -2.75 22.89
CA SER A 36 5.40 -3.60 23.46
C SER A 36 6.03 -4.84 24.10
N GLN A 37 5.28 -5.56 24.91
CA GLN A 37 5.72 -6.87 25.43
C GLN A 37 6.01 -7.88 24.31
N GLN A 38 5.44 -7.64 23.11
CA GLN A 38 5.60 -8.50 21.94
C GLN A 38 6.74 -8.03 21.01
N GLY A 39 7.41 -6.88 21.33
CA GLY A 39 8.53 -6.36 20.57
C GLY A 39 8.36 -4.90 20.14
N LEU A 40 8.92 -4.55 18.98
CA LEU A 40 8.92 -3.19 18.46
C LEU A 40 7.62 -2.91 17.69
N GLN A 41 6.79 -1.97 18.18
CA GLN A 41 5.63 -1.50 17.43
C GLN A 41 6.07 -0.45 16.41
N LEU A 42 5.88 -0.74 15.13
CA LEU A 42 6.25 0.16 14.03
C LEU A 42 5.08 1.01 13.55
N TYR A 43 3.84 0.51 13.64
CA TYR A 43 2.67 1.26 13.18
C TYR A 43 2.38 2.44 14.09
N ARG A 44 2.09 3.58 13.49
CA ARG A 44 1.85 4.85 14.18
C ARG A 44 1.17 5.87 13.27
N SER A 45 0.66 6.93 13.85
CA SER A 45 0.16 8.11 13.12
C SER A 45 1.12 9.28 13.23
N LEU A 46 1.23 10.04 12.14
CA LEU A 46 1.96 11.29 12.05
C LEU A 46 1.02 12.36 11.53
N ARG A 47 0.97 13.51 12.22
CA ARG A 47 0.11 14.62 11.83
C ARG A 47 0.91 15.76 11.23
N TRP A 48 0.43 16.30 10.13
CA TRP A 48 0.99 17.48 9.47
C TRP A 48 -0.02 18.63 9.53
N GLY A 49 -0.12 19.26 10.70
CA GLY A 49 -1.11 20.31 10.95
C GLY A 49 -2.55 19.87 10.66
N SER A 50 -3.34 20.74 10.04
CA SER A 50 -4.66 20.41 9.53
C SER A 50 -4.65 19.84 8.10
N LEU A 51 -3.47 19.78 7.47
CA LEU A 51 -3.36 19.37 6.07
C LEU A 51 -3.47 17.86 5.89
N ALA A 52 -2.65 17.09 6.63
CA ALA A 52 -2.60 15.64 6.43
C ALA A 52 -2.41 14.86 7.75
N GLN A 53 -3.07 13.71 7.83
CA GLN A 53 -2.86 12.69 8.85
C GLN A 53 -2.35 11.42 8.15
N LEU A 54 -1.16 10.96 8.53
CA LEU A 54 -0.53 9.77 7.97
C LEU A 54 -0.59 8.62 8.97
N HIS A 55 -1.14 7.49 8.55
CA HIS A 55 -1.16 6.23 9.30
C HIS A 55 -0.15 5.28 8.66
N LEU A 56 0.99 5.10 9.32
CA LEU A 56 2.03 4.15 8.89
C LEU A 56 1.69 2.77 9.42
N LEU A 57 1.53 1.79 8.55
CA LEU A 57 1.13 0.43 8.90
C LEU A 57 2.29 -0.55 8.86
N ASP A 58 2.17 -1.60 9.65
CA ASP A 58 3.06 -2.75 9.63
C ASP A 58 2.32 -3.98 9.07
N GLY A 59 2.48 -4.24 7.80
CA GLY A 59 1.88 -5.39 7.11
C GLY A 59 2.68 -6.69 7.24
N ARG A 60 3.71 -6.76 8.10
CA ARG A 60 4.60 -7.93 8.20
C ARG A 60 4.59 -8.60 9.56
N GLN A 61 4.64 -7.87 10.67
CA GLN A 61 4.85 -8.47 12.00
C GLN A 61 3.64 -9.22 12.54
N TYR A 62 2.43 -8.77 12.22
CA TYR A 62 1.19 -9.18 12.88
C TYR A 62 0.23 -9.96 11.99
N ARG A 63 0.56 -10.13 10.72
CA ARG A 63 -0.33 -10.79 9.76
C ARG A 63 -0.48 -12.28 10.06
N SER A 64 -1.64 -12.83 9.73
CA SER A 64 -1.86 -14.26 9.68
C SER A 64 -0.87 -14.93 8.74
N LEU A 65 -0.55 -16.19 8.95
CA LEU A 65 0.27 -16.97 8.02
C LEU A 65 -0.38 -16.96 6.63
N GLN A 66 0.41 -17.11 5.58
CA GLN A 66 -0.15 -17.19 4.23
C GLN A 66 -1.08 -18.42 4.10
N ALA A 67 -2.15 -18.26 3.33
CA ALA A 67 -3.14 -19.32 3.15
C ALA A 67 -2.56 -20.50 2.35
N CYS A 68 -3.04 -21.70 2.63
CA CYS A 68 -2.77 -22.93 1.88
C CYS A 68 -1.28 -23.23 1.68
N ARG A 69 -0.48 -23.02 2.71
CA ARG A 69 0.94 -23.39 2.71
C ARG A 69 1.10 -24.91 2.68
N THR A 70 2.10 -25.38 1.92
CA THR A 70 2.53 -26.76 2.03
C THR A 70 3.38 -26.95 3.29
N PRO A 71 3.36 -28.13 3.91
CA PRO A 71 4.22 -28.44 5.07
C PRO A 71 5.69 -28.12 4.78
N GLY A 72 6.33 -27.45 5.72
CA GLY A 72 7.75 -27.07 5.61
C GLY A 72 8.02 -25.76 4.80
N ASN A 73 7.05 -25.20 4.12
CA ASN A 73 7.20 -23.94 3.41
C ASN A 73 6.69 -22.74 4.23
N ALA A 74 7.44 -21.64 4.17
CA ALA A 74 7.08 -20.40 4.85
C ALA A 74 5.97 -19.64 4.12
N ASP A 75 5.86 -19.82 2.81
CA ASP A 75 4.87 -19.16 1.96
C ASP A 75 4.22 -20.14 0.99
N SER A 76 3.15 -19.70 0.33
CA SER A 76 2.45 -20.43 -0.73
C SER A 76 2.56 -19.70 -2.09
N GLY A 77 3.14 -18.49 -2.11
CA GLY A 77 3.37 -17.69 -3.31
C GLY A 77 2.10 -17.28 -4.03
N SER A 78 1.50 -18.20 -4.77
CA SER A 78 0.26 -18.01 -5.52
C SER A 78 -0.61 -19.27 -5.44
N VAL A 79 -1.90 -19.09 -5.16
CA VAL A 79 -2.88 -20.20 -5.03
C VAL A 79 -4.08 -19.96 -5.93
N HIS A 80 -4.69 -21.03 -6.42
CA HIS A 80 -5.97 -20.97 -7.13
C HIS A 80 -7.11 -20.83 -6.11
N THR A 81 -7.98 -19.84 -6.31
CA THR A 81 -9.06 -19.51 -5.35
C THR A 81 -9.97 -20.68 -5.03
N ASP A 82 -10.35 -21.47 -6.03
CA ASP A 82 -11.25 -22.63 -5.87
C ASP A 82 -10.60 -23.79 -5.10
N ARG A 83 -9.27 -23.78 -4.97
CA ARG A 83 -8.51 -24.83 -4.26
C ARG A 83 -7.99 -24.38 -2.90
N CYS A 84 -8.28 -23.16 -2.51
CA CYS A 84 -7.80 -22.57 -1.26
C CYS A 84 -8.93 -21.83 -0.52
N PRO A 85 -9.90 -22.53 0.05
CA PRO A 85 -10.98 -21.90 0.83
C PRO A 85 -10.46 -21.12 2.04
N GLU A 86 -9.33 -21.52 2.63
CA GLU A 86 -8.65 -20.79 3.71
C GLU A 86 -8.36 -19.32 3.33
N LEU A 87 -8.18 -19.01 2.03
CA LEU A 87 -7.94 -17.65 1.55
C LEU A 87 -9.05 -16.69 2.00
N PHE A 88 -10.29 -17.16 2.07
CA PHE A 88 -11.48 -16.38 2.39
C PHE A 88 -11.90 -16.44 3.87
N ASP A 89 -11.13 -17.11 4.72
CA ASP A 89 -11.42 -17.18 6.16
C ASP A 89 -11.47 -15.76 6.75
N PRO A 90 -12.63 -15.33 7.33
CA PRO A 90 -12.79 -14.01 7.91
C PRO A 90 -11.93 -13.77 9.15
N ALA A 91 -11.43 -14.82 9.78
CA ALA A 91 -10.53 -14.70 10.93
C ALA A 91 -9.13 -14.22 10.54
N ARG A 92 -8.74 -14.36 9.28
CA ARG A 92 -7.42 -13.98 8.78
C ARG A 92 -7.28 -12.45 8.76
N SER A 93 -6.08 -11.98 9.12
CA SER A 93 -5.74 -10.56 9.16
C SER A 93 -4.41 -10.29 8.46
N PHE A 94 -4.34 -9.18 7.72
CA PHE A 94 -3.10 -8.66 7.14
C PHE A 94 -2.33 -7.78 8.13
N LEU A 95 -3.02 -7.12 9.04
CA LEU A 95 -2.44 -6.17 9.99
C LEU A 95 -2.37 -6.72 11.43
N GLY A 96 -3.04 -7.85 11.72
CA GLY A 96 -3.33 -8.28 13.07
C GLY A 96 -4.50 -7.50 13.68
N ARG A 97 -5.26 -8.15 14.57
CA ARG A 97 -6.51 -7.58 15.11
C ARG A 97 -6.31 -6.29 15.90
N GLU A 98 -5.22 -6.19 16.65
CA GLU A 98 -4.92 -4.98 17.44
C GLU A 98 -4.64 -3.78 16.54
N GLN A 99 -3.84 -3.95 15.48
CA GLN A 99 -3.56 -2.89 14.54
C GLN A 99 -4.79 -2.53 13.69
N GLU A 100 -5.60 -3.51 13.27
CA GLU A 100 -6.90 -3.23 12.61
C GLU A 100 -7.80 -2.36 13.50
N ALA A 101 -7.94 -2.71 14.78
CA ALA A 101 -8.75 -1.94 15.71
C ALA A 101 -8.17 -0.54 16.00
N TRP A 102 -6.85 -0.44 16.12
CA TRP A 102 -6.16 0.85 16.26
C TRP A 102 -6.40 1.72 15.03
N LEU A 103 -6.21 1.20 13.82
CA LEU A 103 -6.42 1.96 12.58
C LEU A 103 -7.87 2.43 12.46
N GLY A 104 -8.84 1.57 12.79
CA GLY A 104 -10.25 1.95 12.81
C GLY A 104 -10.52 3.16 13.70
N ARG A 105 -9.94 3.21 14.91
CA ARG A 105 -10.07 4.39 15.79
C ARG A 105 -9.40 5.65 15.20
N GLN A 106 -8.26 5.50 14.54
CA GLN A 106 -7.58 6.62 13.88
C GLN A 106 -8.43 7.16 12.72
N LEU A 107 -8.97 6.30 11.88
CA LEU A 107 -9.84 6.69 10.77
C LEU A 107 -11.10 7.39 11.25
N GLN A 108 -11.71 6.94 12.36
CA GLN A 108 -12.86 7.64 12.97
C GLN A 108 -12.50 9.06 13.43
N ALA A 109 -11.29 9.26 13.96
CA ALA A 109 -10.79 10.60 14.29
C ALA A 109 -10.53 11.48 13.06
N ASP A 110 -10.29 10.87 11.89
CA ASP A 110 -10.12 11.56 10.60
C ASP A 110 -11.46 11.82 9.89
N SER A 111 -12.58 11.41 10.48
CA SER A 111 -13.90 11.62 9.88
C SER A 111 -14.12 13.10 9.53
N ARG A 112 -14.64 13.36 8.33
CA ARG A 112 -14.98 14.73 7.88
C ARG A 112 -15.95 15.46 8.80
N HIS A 113 -16.64 14.73 9.66
CA HIS A 113 -17.55 15.28 10.66
C HIS A 113 -16.86 15.67 11.97
N HIS A 114 -15.57 15.33 12.12
CA HIS A 114 -14.78 15.73 13.28
C HIS A 114 -14.15 17.12 13.04
N PRO A 115 -14.30 18.09 13.95
CA PRO A 115 -13.87 19.48 13.72
C PRO A 115 -12.37 19.64 13.50
N GLU A 116 -11.59 18.72 14.03
CA GLU A 116 -10.12 18.72 13.89
C GLU A 116 -9.60 17.74 12.83
N ALA A 117 -10.48 17.15 12.00
CA ALA A 117 -10.04 16.23 10.96
C ALA A 117 -9.06 16.89 9.99
N ALA A 118 -8.01 16.17 9.64
CA ALA A 118 -7.11 16.60 8.59
C ALA A 118 -7.79 16.55 7.22
N ARG A 119 -7.36 17.42 6.30
CA ARG A 119 -7.92 17.42 4.94
C ARG A 119 -7.63 16.13 4.18
N TRP A 120 -6.45 15.54 4.39
CA TRP A 120 -6.02 14.30 3.74
C TRP A 120 -5.76 13.23 4.80
N SER A 121 -6.49 12.11 4.72
CA SER A 121 -6.23 10.90 5.50
C SER A 121 -5.43 9.92 4.64
N VAL A 122 -4.20 9.64 5.06
CA VAL A 122 -3.23 8.87 4.27
C VAL A 122 -2.91 7.57 4.98
N VAL A 123 -3.19 6.45 4.34
CA VAL A 123 -2.80 5.11 4.84
C VAL A 123 -1.58 4.64 4.06
N ALA A 124 -0.41 4.76 4.68
CA ALA A 124 0.85 4.27 4.12
C ALA A 124 1.10 2.84 4.58
N GLN A 125 1.08 1.91 3.66
CA GLN A 125 1.18 0.47 3.92
C GLN A 125 2.24 -0.17 3.01
N THR A 126 2.54 -1.45 3.20
CA THR A 126 3.76 -2.06 2.67
C THR A 126 3.66 -2.56 1.22
N THR A 127 2.45 -2.74 0.67
CA THR A 127 2.26 -3.34 -0.67
C THR A 127 1.06 -2.73 -1.40
N LEU A 128 0.67 -3.25 -2.55
CA LEU A 128 -0.54 -2.83 -3.26
C LEU A 128 -1.79 -3.31 -2.50
N PHE A 129 -2.73 -2.38 -2.22
CA PHE A 129 -4.00 -2.65 -1.57
C PHE A 129 -5.09 -3.08 -2.56
N THR A 130 -5.17 -2.41 -3.71
CA THR A 130 -6.17 -2.66 -4.75
C THR A 130 -6.14 -4.11 -5.20
N ALA A 131 -7.31 -4.74 -5.28
CA ALA A 131 -7.46 -6.10 -5.77
C ALA A 131 -7.02 -6.23 -7.23
N ARG A 132 -6.26 -7.27 -7.52
CA ARG A 132 -5.88 -7.65 -8.88
C ARG A 132 -6.51 -8.99 -9.24
N ARG A 133 -7.61 -8.93 -9.98
CA ARG A 133 -8.28 -10.14 -10.47
C ARG A 133 -7.50 -10.69 -11.65
N ARG A 134 -7.10 -11.96 -11.56
CA ARG A 134 -6.40 -12.67 -12.62
C ARG A 134 -7.36 -13.65 -13.31
N PRO A 135 -7.43 -13.65 -14.66
CA PRO A 135 -8.28 -14.59 -15.38
C PRO A 135 -7.97 -16.06 -15.07
N SER A 136 -6.74 -16.36 -14.66
CA SER A 136 -6.32 -17.69 -14.26
C SER A 136 -6.91 -18.19 -12.93
N GLY A 137 -7.67 -17.37 -12.19
CA GLY A 137 -8.16 -17.69 -10.86
C GLY A 137 -7.09 -17.74 -9.76
N HIS A 138 -5.84 -17.42 -10.08
CA HIS A 138 -4.75 -17.43 -9.10
C HIS A 138 -4.64 -16.09 -8.36
N GLN A 139 -4.39 -16.15 -7.06
CA GLN A 139 -4.15 -15.00 -6.20
C GLN A 139 -2.81 -15.09 -5.48
N SER A 140 -2.12 -13.95 -5.33
CA SER A 140 -0.92 -13.86 -4.50
C SER A 140 -1.30 -13.98 -3.03
N THR A 141 -0.56 -14.78 -2.27
CA THR A 141 -0.79 -14.98 -0.84
C THR A 141 0.00 -14.02 0.04
N ASP A 142 0.98 -13.31 -0.53
CA ASP A 142 1.85 -12.39 0.22
C ASP A 142 1.33 -10.95 0.30
N SER A 143 0.48 -10.51 -0.63
CA SER A 143 -0.15 -9.18 -0.66
C SER A 143 -1.56 -9.21 -0.05
N TRP A 144 -2.26 -8.06 -0.10
CA TRP A 144 -3.67 -7.95 0.28
C TRP A 144 -4.61 -8.92 -0.47
N ASP A 145 -4.21 -9.38 -1.66
CA ASP A 145 -4.96 -10.42 -2.39
C ASP A 145 -5.01 -11.76 -1.64
N GLY A 146 -4.03 -12.00 -0.76
CA GLY A 146 -4.00 -13.16 0.14
C GLY A 146 -4.85 -13.02 1.41
N TYR A 147 -5.50 -11.85 1.59
CA TYR A 147 -6.29 -11.51 2.78
C TYR A 147 -7.57 -10.74 2.40
N PRO A 148 -8.43 -11.27 1.50
CA PRO A 148 -9.56 -10.52 0.96
C PRO A 148 -10.56 -10.07 2.03
N ALA A 149 -10.81 -10.87 3.06
CA ALA A 149 -11.67 -10.48 4.17
C ALA A 149 -11.09 -9.31 5.00
N ALA A 150 -9.77 -9.30 5.25
CA ALA A 150 -9.11 -8.17 5.92
C ALA A 150 -9.13 -6.90 5.06
N ARG A 151 -8.91 -7.02 3.76
CA ARG A 151 -9.05 -5.89 2.82
C ARG A 151 -10.46 -5.30 2.86
N GLN A 152 -11.49 -6.15 2.82
CA GLN A 152 -12.87 -5.70 2.88
C GLN A 152 -13.18 -4.99 4.20
N ARG A 153 -12.69 -5.48 5.34
CA ARG A 153 -12.85 -4.79 6.64
C ARG A 153 -12.21 -3.40 6.64
N LEU A 154 -11.00 -3.26 6.09
CA LEU A 154 -10.36 -1.94 6.00
C LEU A 154 -11.11 -1.01 5.05
N SER A 155 -11.57 -1.49 3.89
CA SER A 155 -12.42 -0.70 2.99
C SER A 155 -13.70 -0.23 3.70
N GLN A 156 -14.32 -1.09 4.48
CA GLN A 156 -15.50 -0.74 5.26
C GLN A 156 -15.20 0.31 6.34
N GLN A 157 -14.10 0.16 7.08
CA GLN A 157 -13.68 1.16 8.08
C GLN A 157 -13.44 2.53 7.46
N ILE A 158 -12.81 2.61 6.27
CA ILE A 158 -12.61 3.88 5.55
C ILE A 158 -13.96 4.45 5.11
N ALA A 159 -14.86 3.63 4.59
CA ALA A 159 -16.20 4.06 4.16
C ALA A 159 -17.04 4.61 5.32
N GLU A 160 -17.05 3.93 6.47
CA GLU A 160 -17.78 4.31 7.67
C GLU A 160 -17.21 5.59 8.33
N ALA A 161 -15.89 5.70 8.37
CA ALA A 161 -15.22 6.89 8.89
C ALA A 161 -15.44 8.10 7.99
N ALA A 162 -15.56 7.88 6.69
CA ALA A 162 -15.78 8.91 5.68
C ALA A 162 -14.86 10.13 5.84
N PRO A 163 -13.52 9.98 5.76
CA PRO A 163 -12.60 11.11 5.77
C PRO A 163 -12.88 12.10 4.64
N HIS A 164 -12.32 13.31 4.69
CA HIS A 164 -12.45 14.27 3.60
C HIS A 164 -11.90 13.70 2.29
N ASN A 165 -10.66 13.19 2.35
CA ASN A 165 -10.00 12.56 1.22
C ASN A 165 -9.15 11.41 1.72
N SER A 166 -9.33 10.24 1.12
CA SER A 166 -8.56 9.04 1.47
C SER A 166 -7.53 8.72 0.39
N VAL A 167 -6.26 8.60 0.80
CA VAL A 167 -5.16 8.20 -0.07
C VAL A 167 -4.43 7.00 0.53
N LEU A 168 -4.20 5.98 -0.30
CA LEU A 168 -3.41 4.81 0.05
C LEU A 168 -2.05 4.90 -0.64
N LEU A 169 -0.98 4.66 0.10
CA LEU A 169 0.38 4.57 -0.43
C LEU A 169 0.89 3.16 -0.27
N GLY A 170 1.52 2.61 -1.32
CA GLY A 170 2.05 1.26 -1.34
C GLY A 170 3.42 1.14 -2.01
N GLY A 171 3.96 -0.08 -2.02
CA GLY A 171 5.26 -0.42 -2.62
C GLY A 171 5.42 -1.93 -2.80
N ASP A 172 6.63 -2.46 -2.59
CA ASP A 172 6.98 -3.89 -2.53
C ASP A 172 6.95 -4.64 -3.88
N ILE A 173 5.94 -4.43 -4.70
CA ILE A 173 5.71 -5.20 -5.92
C ILE A 173 6.63 -4.83 -7.09
N HIS A 174 7.51 -3.85 -6.91
CA HIS A 174 8.46 -3.34 -7.91
C HIS A 174 7.78 -2.88 -9.22
N GLN A 175 6.60 -2.29 -9.09
CA GLN A 175 5.76 -1.80 -10.19
C GLN A 175 5.07 -0.51 -9.76
N ASN A 176 4.85 0.39 -10.70
CA ASN A 176 3.99 1.55 -10.50
C ASN A 176 2.54 1.16 -10.72
N TYR A 177 1.67 1.46 -9.76
CA TYR A 177 0.22 1.38 -9.91
C TYR A 177 -0.43 2.67 -9.45
N VAL A 178 -1.41 3.13 -10.21
CA VAL A 178 -2.34 4.19 -9.82
C VAL A 178 -3.74 3.62 -9.93
N CYS A 179 -4.49 3.66 -8.83
CA CYS A 179 -5.79 2.99 -8.76
C CYS A 179 -6.87 3.89 -8.16
N ALA A 180 -8.07 3.78 -8.72
CA ALA A 180 -9.31 4.25 -8.10
C ALA A 180 -9.88 3.09 -7.28
N VAL A 181 -9.62 3.08 -5.97
CA VAL A 181 -9.97 1.96 -5.07
C VAL A 181 -11.48 1.93 -4.85
N PRO A 182 -12.21 0.88 -5.26
CA PRO A 182 -13.64 0.78 -5.02
C PRO A 182 -13.94 0.31 -3.59
N THR A 183 -15.16 0.60 -3.11
CA THR A 183 -15.64 0.13 -1.80
C THR A 183 -15.68 -1.40 -1.72
N LEU A 184 -16.14 -2.05 -2.79
CA LEU A 184 -16.17 -3.50 -2.92
C LEU A 184 -15.12 -3.95 -3.94
N ALA A 185 -14.18 -4.76 -3.50
CA ALA A 185 -13.04 -5.19 -4.30
C ALA A 185 -13.40 -6.23 -5.39
N ASP A 186 -14.57 -6.86 -5.29
CA ASP A 186 -15.05 -7.92 -6.19
C ASP A 186 -15.69 -7.40 -7.49
N ARG A 187 -15.89 -6.09 -7.62
CA ARG A 187 -16.51 -5.46 -8.78
C ARG A 187 -15.85 -4.12 -9.13
N PRO A 188 -15.95 -3.65 -10.37
CA PRO A 188 -15.39 -2.36 -10.78
C PRO A 188 -16.07 -1.17 -10.11
N PRO A 189 -15.41 0.00 -10.06
CA PRO A 189 -16.04 1.25 -9.67
C PRO A 189 -17.24 1.59 -10.58
N GLY A 190 -18.28 2.18 -10.00
CA GLY A 190 -19.48 2.59 -10.72
C GLY A 190 -20.59 3.04 -9.77
N ALA A 191 -21.79 3.25 -10.28
CA ALA A 191 -22.95 3.77 -9.50
C ALA A 191 -23.27 2.91 -8.27
N GLY A 192 -23.10 1.59 -8.33
CA GLY A 192 -23.34 0.67 -7.21
C GLY A 192 -22.09 0.31 -6.40
N ASN A 193 -20.93 0.87 -6.76
CA ASN A 193 -19.66 0.63 -6.10
C ASN A 193 -18.75 1.86 -6.22
N PRO A 194 -18.97 2.88 -5.41
CA PRO A 194 -18.25 4.15 -5.52
C PRO A 194 -16.75 3.98 -5.24
N VAL A 195 -15.96 4.91 -5.78
CA VAL A 195 -14.55 5.03 -5.43
C VAL A 195 -14.42 5.49 -3.99
N LEU A 196 -13.70 4.72 -3.20
CA LEU A 196 -13.46 4.92 -1.78
C LEU A 196 -12.20 5.74 -1.50
N ALA A 197 -11.15 5.48 -2.26
CA ALA A 197 -9.83 6.08 -2.07
C ALA A 197 -9.05 6.12 -3.39
N SER A 198 -7.99 6.93 -3.39
CA SER A 198 -6.97 6.94 -4.44
C SER A 198 -5.76 6.16 -3.97
N GLU A 199 -5.22 5.24 -4.76
CA GLU A 199 -4.00 4.51 -4.40
C GLU A 199 -2.86 4.79 -5.36
N PHE A 200 -1.68 5.04 -4.77
CA PHE A 200 -0.40 5.17 -5.45
C PHE A 200 0.58 4.14 -4.89
N CYS A 201 0.85 3.10 -5.67
CA CYS A 201 1.87 2.12 -5.34
C CYS A 201 3.09 2.40 -6.22
N THR A 202 4.22 2.70 -5.58
CA THR A 202 5.43 3.13 -6.25
C THR A 202 6.37 1.95 -6.52
N THR A 203 7.03 2.00 -7.68
CA THR A 203 8.06 1.02 -8.08
C THR A 203 9.28 1.06 -7.15
N SER A 204 10.22 0.14 -7.38
CA SER A 204 11.50 0.10 -6.68
C SER A 204 12.50 1.12 -7.24
N ILE A 205 13.51 1.48 -6.43
CA ILE A 205 14.61 2.35 -6.86
C ILE A 205 15.54 1.63 -7.82
N SER A 206 15.85 0.35 -7.58
CA SER A 206 16.84 -0.42 -8.38
C SER A 206 16.39 -1.84 -8.72
N SER A 207 15.55 -2.49 -7.91
CA SER A 207 15.15 -3.88 -8.12
C SER A 207 14.26 -4.03 -9.35
N ARG A 208 14.47 -5.10 -10.10
CA ARG A 208 13.62 -5.41 -11.27
C ARG A 208 12.28 -6.01 -10.82
N SER A 209 11.25 -5.78 -11.61
CA SER A 209 9.99 -6.52 -11.50
C SER A 209 10.18 -7.98 -11.94
N GLY A 210 9.50 -8.91 -11.30
CA GLY A 210 9.48 -10.33 -11.67
C GLY A 210 8.51 -10.65 -12.82
N THR A 211 8.04 -9.63 -13.60
CA THR A 211 7.06 -9.81 -14.67
C THR A 211 7.40 -8.93 -15.88
N THR A 212 6.65 -9.09 -16.98
CA THR A 212 6.78 -8.28 -18.21
C THR A 212 5.62 -7.30 -18.34
N GLN A 213 5.81 -6.23 -19.12
CA GLN A 213 4.76 -5.23 -19.35
C GLN A 213 3.51 -5.83 -20.01
N ASP A 214 3.68 -6.74 -20.96
CA ASP A 214 2.55 -7.41 -21.62
C ASP A 214 1.63 -8.14 -20.61
N LYS A 215 2.23 -8.82 -19.63
CA LYS A 215 1.46 -9.48 -18.55
C LYS A 215 0.76 -8.48 -17.63
N VAL A 216 1.38 -7.34 -17.38
CA VAL A 216 0.80 -6.25 -16.59
C VAL A 216 -0.36 -5.61 -17.34
N ASP A 217 -0.22 -5.37 -18.65
CA ASP A 217 -1.27 -4.81 -19.50
C ASP A 217 -2.46 -5.76 -19.65
N ALA A 218 -2.20 -7.03 -19.84
CA ALA A 218 -3.23 -8.07 -19.84
C ALA A 218 -4.00 -8.13 -18.50
N LEU A 219 -3.28 -8.01 -17.37
CA LEU A 219 -3.91 -7.94 -16.06
C LEU A 219 -4.74 -6.67 -15.88
N ARG A 220 -4.23 -5.50 -16.30
CA ARG A 220 -4.92 -4.22 -16.25
C ARG A 220 -6.24 -4.25 -17.01
N ALA A 221 -6.29 -4.88 -18.18
CA ALA A 221 -7.50 -5.02 -18.99
C ALA A 221 -8.69 -5.68 -18.24
N HIS A 222 -8.39 -6.52 -17.24
CA HIS A 222 -9.41 -7.16 -16.38
C HIS A 222 -9.69 -6.40 -15.07
N ASN A 223 -9.02 -5.28 -14.85
CA ASN A 223 -9.06 -4.50 -13.61
C ASN A 223 -9.25 -3.00 -13.90
N PRO A 224 -10.46 -2.56 -14.28
CA PRO A 224 -10.71 -1.17 -14.71
C PRO A 224 -10.47 -0.12 -13.61
N GLN A 225 -10.40 -0.52 -12.34
CA GLN A 225 -9.98 0.34 -11.23
C GLN A 225 -8.48 0.70 -11.29
N VAL A 226 -7.69 -0.02 -12.10
CA VAL A 226 -6.26 0.26 -12.31
C VAL A 226 -6.10 1.22 -13.47
N LEU A 227 -5.82 2.48 -13.18
CA LEU A 227 -5.70 3.55 -14.19
C LEU A 227 -4.34 3.50 -14.88
N LEU A 228 -3.29 3.17 -14.13
CA LEU A 228 -1.94 2.96 -14.64
C LEU A 228 -1.30 1.75 -13.96
N ALA A 229 -0.59 0.93 -14.75
CA ALA A 229 0.26 -0.15 -14.27
C ALA A 229 1.51 -0.27 -15.15
N ARG A 230 2.71 -0.12 -14.53
CA ARG A 230 3.99 -0.15 -15.23
C ARG A 230 5.01 -0.94 -14.42
N CYS A 231 5.77 -1.83 -15.07
CA CYS A 231 6.74 -2.71 -14.40
C CYS A 231 8.20 -2.57 -14.90
N GLU A 232 8.42 -1.80 -15.94
CA GLU A 232 9.75 -1.70 -16.55
C GLU A 232 10.59 -0.58 -15.95
N GLU A 233 9.98 0.49 -15.44
CA GLU A 233 10.64 1.66 -14.92
C GLU A 233 11.04 1.50 -13.45
N ARG A 234 12.13 2.16 -13.07
CA ARG A 234 12.62 2.33 -11.69
C ARG A 234 12.54 3.78 -11.31
N GLY A 235 12.34 4.08 -10.04
CA GLY A 235 12.21 5.46 -9.64
C GLY A 235 11.48 5.65 -8.31
N TYR A 236 10.79 6.78 -8.20
CA TYR A 236 10.09 7.21 -6.99
C TYR A 236 8.85 8.03 -7.32
N SER A 237 7.96 8.19 -6.37
CA SER A 237 6.85 9.13 -6.46
C SER A 237 7.20 10.42 -5.72
N LEU A 238 6.99 11.57 -6.39
CA LEU A 238 7.02 12.88 -5.78
C LEU A 238 5.59 13.33 -5.55
N VAL A 239 5.28 13.75 -4.31
CA VAL A 239 3.93 14.14 -3.92
C VAL A 239 3.92 15.58 -3.42
N ASP A 240 3.03 16.39 -4.00
CA ASP A 240 2.72 17.74 -3.55
C ASP A 240 1.30 17.78 -2.98
N ILE A 241 1.13 18.27 -1.76
CA ILE A 241 -0.14 18.31 -1.06
C ILE A 241 -0.50 19.75 -0.72
N THR A 242 -1.69 20.16 -1.13
CA THR A 242 -2.33 21.41 -0.74
C THR A 242 -3.68 21.15 -0.09
N PRO A 243 -4.35 22.13 0.51
CA PRO A 243 -5.72 21.93 1.02
C PRO A 243 -6.74 21.50 -0.05
N THR A 244 -6.49 21.78 -1.32
CA THR A 244 -7.44 21.54 -2.42
C THR A 244 -7.01 20.43 -3.37
N THR A 245 -5.74 20.02 -3.33
CA THR A 245 -5.20 19.09 -4.33
C THR A 245 -4.07 18.24 -3.77
N TRP A 246 -4.12 16.97 -4.04
CA TRP A 246 -3.02 16.02 -3.95
C TRP A 246 -2.48 15.76 -5.35
N ARG A 247 -1.19 16.01 -5.62
CA ARG A 247 -0.55 15.72 -6.90
C ARG A 247 0.55 14.68 -6.71
N THR A 248 0.54 13.67 -7.57
CA THR A 248 1.58 12.63 -7.59
C THR A 248 2.25 12.62 -8.96
N GLN A 249 3.57 12.75 -8.97
CA GLN A 249 4.42 12.55 -10.15
C GLN A 249 5.14 11.22 -10.00
N LEU A 250 4.99 10.33 -10.95
CA LEU A 250 5.78 9.11 -11.05
C LEU A 250 7.09 9.46 -11.76
N ARG A 251 8.17 9.56 -10.99
CA ARG A 251 9.51 9.93 -11.47
C ARG A 251 10.30 8.68 -11.75
N THR A 252 10.90 8.58 -12.93
CA THR A 252 11.63 7.38 -13.36
C THR A 252 13.03 7.73 -13.79
N VAL A 253 13.97 6.82 -13.54
CA VAL A 253 15.36 6.88 -13.99
C VAL A 253 15.54 6.01 -15.23
N ALA A 254 16.29 6.49 -16.22
CA ALA A 254 16.51 5.75 -17.45
C ALA A 254 17.34 4.46 -17.20
N ASP A 255 18.40 4.56 -16.38
CA ASP A 255 19.23 3.43 -15.97
C ASP A 255 19.60 3.54 -14.48
N PRO A 256 19.06 2.68 -13.62
CA PRO A 256 19.31 2.73 -12.18
C PRO A 256 20.74 2.32 -11.79
N LEU A 257 21.55 1.81 -12.72
CA LEU A 257 22.95 1.44 -12.48
C LEU A 257 23.93 2.59 -12.76
N ARG A 258 23.43 3.71 -13.31
CA ARG A 258 24.24 4.88 -13.62
C ARG A 258 23.90 6.05 -12.70
N ALA A 259 24.92 6.61 -12.05
CA ALA A 259 24.76 7.73 -11.12
C ALA A 259 24.28 9.03 -11.81
N ASP A 260 24.63 9.21 -13.09
CA ASP A 260 24.28 10.36 -13.94
C ASP A 260 23.02 10.13 -14.79
N SER A 261 22.24 9.08 -14.48
CA SER A 261 21.06 8.75 -15.26
C SER A 261 19.99 9.84 -15.16
N PRO A 262 19.44 10.29 -16.29
CA PRO A 262 18.40 11.32 -16.27
C PRO A 262 17.13 10.81 -15.59
N VAL A 263 16.46 11.73 -14.88
CA VAL A 263 15.16 11.50 -14.24
C VAL A 263 14.07 12.17 -15.08
N THR A 264 13.07 11.38 -15.45
CA THR A 264 11.92 11.87 -16.23
C THR A 264 10.60 11.65 -15.47
N THR A 265 9.54 12.29 -15.93
CA THR A 265 8.20 12.05 -15.38
C THR A 265 7.47 11.08 -16.32
N LEU A 266 7.15 9.91 -15.79
CA LEU A 266 6.38 8.88 -16.50
C LEU A 266 4.91 9.28 -16.64
N ALA A 267 4.30 9.76 -15.55
CA ALA A 267 2.91 10.20 -15.51
C ALA A 267 2.67 11.12 -14.32
N GLN A 268 1.62 11.92 -14.39
CA GLN A 268 1.17 12.78 -13.29
C GLN A 268 -0.33 12.58 -13.05
N PHE A 269 -0.69 12.51 -11.76
CA PHE A 269 -2.07 12.37 -11.33
C PHE A 269 -2.41 13.42 -10.27
N ALA A 270 -3.67 13.84 -10.26
CA ALA A 270 -4.22 14.68 -9.21
C ALA A 270 -5.44 14.01 -8.57
N VAL A 271 -5.60 14.25 -7.27
CA VAL A 271 -6.86 14.05 -6.55
C VAL A 271 -7.32 15.42 -6.09
N GLU A 272 -8.52 15.82 -6.46
CA GLU A 272 -9.13 17.07 -6.02
C GLU A 272 -9.85 16.87 -4.68
N ASP A 273 -9.81 17.89 -3.84
CA ASP A 273 -10.54 17.88 -2.57
C ASP A 273 -12.03 17.55 -2.77
N GLY A 274 -12.54 16.59 -2.00
CA GLY A 274 -13.92 16.13 -2.06
C GLY A 274 -14.26 15.23 -3.24
N LYS A 275 -13.30 14.93 -4.13
CA LYS A 275 -13.49 14.03 -5.28
C LYS A 275 -12.63 12.78 -5.11
N ALA A 276 -13.27 11.65 -4.94
CA ALA A 276 -12.56 10.38 -4.81
C ALA A 276 -12.05 9.88 -6.18
N GLY A 277 -10.83 9.38 -6.19
CA GLY A 277 -10.17 8.82 -7.35
C GLY A 277 -9.16 9.76 -8.01
N PRO A 278 -8.01 9.22 -8.48
CA PRO A 278 -6.99 10.00 -9.16
C PRO A 278 -7.37 10.25 -10.62
N VAL A 279 -7.08 11.45 -11.12
CA VAL A 279 -7.24 11.84 -12.52
C VAL A 279 -5.87 12.12 -13.10
N GLU A 280 -5.58 11.57 -14.28
CA GLU A 280 -4.34 11.87 -14.99
C GLU A 280 -4.33 13.32 -15.48
N ILE A 281 -3.32 14.06 -15.08
CA ILE A 281 -3.10 15.45 -15.47
C ILE A 281 -1.87 15.50 -16.36
N GLY A 282 -1.98 15.21 -17.64
CA GLY A 282 -0.93 15.13 -18.65
C GLY A 282 0.49 15.62 -18.27
N CYS A 283 1.49 15.01 -18.82
CA CYS A 283 2.89 15.39 -18.63
C CYS A 283 3.14 16.79 -19.20
N LYS A 284 3.07 17.86 -18.37
CA LYS A 284 3.77 19.09 -18.73
C LYS A 284 5.26 18.78 -18.61
N PRO A 285 6.08 18.94 -19.67
CA PRO A 285 7.53 18.84 -19.52
C PRO A 285 7.93 19.76 -18.36
N ALA A 286 8.78 19.25 -17.47
CA ALA A 286 9.36 20.07 -16.42
C ALA A 286 9.94 21.31 -17.09
N MET A 287 9.46 22.50 -16.75
CA MET A 287 10.20 23.71 -17.01
C MET A 287 11.49 23.54 -16.22
N ASP A 288 12.60 23.44 -16.94
CA ASP A 288 13.94 23.45 -16.36
C ASP A 288 13.99 24.57 -15.32
N ALA A 289 14.16 24.18 -14.06
CA ALA A 289 14.49 25.14 -13.03
C ALA A 289 15.87 25.69 -13.40
N VAL A 290 15.87 26.84 -14.07
CA VAL A 290 17.05 27.65 -14.30
C VAL A 290 17.67 27.89 -12.93
N ARG A 291 18.83 27.28 -12.72
CA ARG A 291 19.73 27.62 -11.62
C ARG A 291 20.08 29.12 -11.76
N GLN A 292 19.74 29.89 -10.79
CA GLN A 292 20.50 31.06 -10.37
C GLN A 292 20.93 30.90 -8.94
#